data_5634d35e349992fc51c7b08dceb366b0
#
_entry.id   5634d35e349992fc51c7b08dceb366b0
#
_cell.length_a   1.000
_cell.length_b   1.000
_cell.length_c   1.000
_cell.angle_alpha   90.00
_cell.angle_beta   90.00
_cell.angle_gamma   90.00
#
_symmetry.space_group_name_H-M   'P 1'
#
loop_
_entity.id
_entity.type
_entity.pdbx_description
1 polymer ?
#
loop_
_entity_poly.entity_id
_entity_poly.type
_entity_poly.pdbx_seq_one_letter_code
_entity_poly.pdbx_strand_id
1 'polypeptide(L)'
;MRRPASNELLDVVLDAHGGLERWSGLSTLTAKLAIGGPLWGQLGFPDAFLDETLTIDTRRQHAVFTPWTAPGQSLTFDTDPERVVLQTADGQTIDSRTSPRSDHAGQDLNSPWDALQVGYFLSYGLWNYLTTPFLLTYPGVQTREITPWQEDDGTWRRLLATFPPEITTHSAEQVFYFGDDGLLRRLDYTVEADGGRAAHYTEGYKTFAGLAFPTRRRVYRRNPDGTPDRSLAAITLDIHEITGA
;
A
#
# COMPACT_ATOMS: atom_id res chain seq x y z
N MET A 1 0.72 -25.42 -20.73
CA MET A 1 1.25 -24.80 -19.52
C MET A 1 0.36 -25.25 -18.36
N ARG A 2 0.86 -25.98 -17.35
CA ARG A 2 0.07 -26.34 -16.16
C ARG A 2 -0.13 -25.07 -15.36
N ARG A 3 -1.40 -24.74 -15.05
CA ARG A 3 -1.77 -23.75 -14.04
C ARG A 3 -1.03 -24.16 -12.75
N PRO A 4 -0.31 -23.27 -12.05
CA PRO A 4 0.20 -23.59 -10.73
C PRO A 4 -0.97 -24.06 -9.86
N ALA A 5 -0.71 -24.95 -8.91
CA ALA A 5 -1.72 -25.47 -8.01
C ALA A 5 -2.52 -24.28 -7.45
N SER A 6 -3.86 -24.30 -7.62
CA SER A 6 -4.75 -23.25 -7.14
C SER A 6 -4.50 -23.08 -5.64
N ASN A 7 -4.13 -21.86 -5.23
CA ASN A 7 -4.09 -21.51 -3.82
C ASN A 7 -5.53 -21.21 -3.41
N GLU A 8 -6.20 -22.23 -2.84
CA GLU A 8 -7.62 -22.15 -2.47
C GLU A 8 -7.94 -20.87 -1.65
N LEU A 9 -7.06 -20.49 -0.73
CA LEU A 9 -7.26 -19.26 0.04
C LEU A 9 -7.21 -18.02 -0.85
N LEU A 10 -6.29 -17.97 -1.82
CA LEU A 10 -6.20 -16.83 -2.73
C LEU A 10 -7.48 -16.70 -3.59
N ASP A 11 -8.03 -17.80 -4.08
CA ASP A 11 -9.27 -17.79 -4.86
C ASP A 11 -10.44 -17.23 -4.02
N VAL A 12 -10.60 -17.71 -2.77
CA VAL A 12 -11.62 -17.19 -1.82
C VAL A 12 -11.44 -15.69 -1.57
N VAL A 13 -10.20 -15.24 -1.38
CA VAL A 13 -9.87 -13.84 -1.12
C VAL A 13 -10.21 -12.94 -2.31
N LEU A 14 -9.86 -13.38 -3.52
CA LEU A 14 -10.16 -12.62 -4.73
C LEU A 14 -11.66 -12.48 -4.95
N ASP A 15 -12.42 -13.55 -4.74
CA ASP A 15 -13.88 -13.53 -4.86
C ASP A 15 -14.52 -12.60 -3.81
N ALA A 16 -14.06 -12.65 -2.55
CA ALA A 16 -14.54 -11.78 -1.48
C ALA A 16 -14.31 -10.29 -1.76
N HIS A 17 -13.26 -9.95 -2.53
CA HIS A 17 -12.97 -8.57 -2.93
C HIS A 17 -13.64 -8.15 -4.25
N GLY A 18 -14.47 -9.00 -4.87
CA GLY A 18 -15.26 -8.66 -6.07
C GLY A 18 -14.80 -9.31 -7.36
N GLY A 19 -13.75 -10.14 -7.32
CA GLY A 19 -13.32 -11.03 -8.39
C GLY A 19 -12.35 -10.40 -9.41
N LEU A 20 -11.53 -11.25 -9.99
CA LEU A 20 -10.52 -10.87 -10.99
C LEU A 20 -11.10 -10.30 -12.29
N GLU A 21 -12.28 -10.78 -12.71
CA GLU A 21 -12.92 -10.28 -13.93
C GLU A 21 -13.22 -8.78 -13.82
N ARG A 22 -13.80 -8.37 -12.70
CA ARG A 22 -14.09 -6.95 -12.44
C ARG A 22 -12.82 -6.13 -12.31
N TRP A 23 -11.84 -6.63 -11.57
CA TRP A 23 -10.53 -5.97 -11.44
C TRP A 23 -9.86 -5.75 -12.79
N SER A 24 -9.83 -6.76 -13.65
CA SER A 24 -9.18 -6.69 -14.97
C SER A 24 -9.83 -5.69 -15.92
N GLY A 25 -11.09 -5.33 -15.68
CA GLY A 25 -11.83 -4.31 -16.42
C GLY A 25 -11.41 -2.88 -16.07
N LEU A 26 -10.67 -2.67 -14.97
CA LEU A 26 -10.21 -1.36 -14.54
C LEU A 26 -8.80 -1.09 -15.06
N SER A 27 -8.56 0.13 -15.51
CA SER A 27 -7.23 0.63 -15.88
C SER A 27 -6.66 1.59 -14.85
N THR A 28 -7.54 2.34 -14.16
CA THR A 28 -7.17 3.32 -13.15
C THR A 28 -8.09 3.28 -11.94
N LEU A 29 -7.55 3.65 -10.78
CA LEU A 29 -8.31 3.99 -9.58
C LEU A 29 -7.94 5.39 -9.14
N THR A 30 -8.95 6.18 -8.77
CA THR A 30 -8.75 7.49 -8.13
C THR A 30 -9.38 7.43 -6.74
N ALA A 31 -8.60 7.68 -5.71
CA ALA A 31 -9.01 7.69 -4.31
C ALA A 31 -8.90 9.08 -3.71
N LYS A 32 -9.93 9.52 -2.97
CA LYS A 32 -9.84 10.65 -2.04
C LYS A 32 -9.56 10.11 -0.65
N LEU A 33 -8.52 10.59 -0.01
CA LEU A 33 -8.01 10.00 1.20
C LEU A 33 -7.31 11.01 2.12
N ALA A 34 -7.24 10.66 3.39
CA ALA A 34 -6.47 11.38 4.40
C ALA A 34 -5.40 10.42 4.97
N ILE A 35 -4.16 10.89 4.99
CA ILE A 35 -3.02 10.17 5.56
C ILE A 35 -2.56 10.94 6.79
N GLY A 36 -2.66 10.35 7.96
CA GLY A 36 -2.29 10.96 9.23
C GLY A 36 -1.40 10.04 10.06
N GLY A 37 -1.19 10.44 11.30
CA GLY A 37 -0.36 9.75 12.27
C GLY A 37 0.94 10.48 12.57
N PRO A 38 1.57 10.20 13.73
CA PRO A 38 2.72 10.95 14.23
C PRO A 38 3.99 10.81 13.38
N LEU A 39 4.09 9.75 12.55
CA LEU A 39 5.26 9.54 11.69
C LEU A 39 5.53 10.76 10.78
N TRP A 40 4.48 11.35 10.20
CA TRP A 40 4.65 12.46 9.27
C TRP A 40 5.24 13.70 9.93
N GLY A 41 4.85 13.98 11.18
CA GLY A 41 5.47 15.05 11.98
C GLY A 41 6.96 14.81 12.24
N GLN A 42 7.36 13.56 12.50
CA GLN A 42 8.77 13.19 12.68
C GLN A 42 9.58 13.37 11.39
N LEU A 43 8.95 13.08 10.24
CA LEU A 43 9.58 13.24 8.92
C LEU A 43 9.56 14.69 8.40
N GLY A 44 8.94 15.65 9.14
CA GLY A 44 8.90 17.06 8.77
C GLY A 44 7.64 17.50 8.03
N PHE A 45 6.60 16.66 7.97
CA PHE A 45 5.34 16.90 7.25
C PHE A 45 4.12 16.79 8.17
N PRO A 46 4.02 17.56 9.27
CA PRO A 46 2.85 17.50 10.13
C PRO A 46 1.60 17.92 9.35
N ASP A 47 0.55 17.08 9.41
CA ASP A 47 -0.77 17.31 8.79
C ASP A 47 -0.76 17.63 7.28
N ALA A 48 0.32 17.27 6.56
CA ALA A 48 0.50 17.64 5.17
C ALA A 48 -0.40 16.86 4.18
N PHE A 49 -0.88 15.65 4.58
CA PHE A 49 -1.52 14.70 3.66
C PHE A 49 -2.97 14.37 4.06
N LEU A 50 -3.69 15.33 4.64
CA LEU A 50 -5.05 15.12 5.16
C LEU A 50 -6.16 15.25 4.11
N ASP A 51 -5.86 15.77 2.92
CA ASP A 51 -6.82 15.95 1.82
C ASP A 51 -6.14 15.68 0.48
N GLU A 52 -5.90 14.41 0.19
CA GLU A 52 -5.18 13.96 -1.00
C GLU A 52 -6.11 13.28 -2.00
N THR A 53 -5.89 13.56 -3.27
CA THR A 53 -6.40 12.74 -4.37
C THR A 53 -5.24 11.94 -4.96
N LEU A 54 -5.35 10.62 -4.88
CA LEU A 54 -4.39 9.69 -5.45
C LEU A 54 -5.01 8.99 -6.65
N THR A 55 -4.37 9.10 -7.80
CA THR A 55 -4.71 8.30 -9.00
C THR A 55 -3.60 7.30 -9.26
N ILE A 56 -3.98 6.02 -9.46
CA ILE A 56 -3.05 4.93 -9.78
C ILE A 56 -3.46 4.22 -11.08
N ASP A 57 -2.47 3.70 -11.80
CA ASP A 57 -2.68 2.68 -12.83
C ASP A 57 -2.78 1.31 -12.15
N THR A 58 -3.78 0.51 -12.53
CA THR A 58 -4.02 -0.82 -11.91
C THR A 58 -3.08 -1.91 -12.44
N ARG A 59 -2.37 -1.70 -13.53
CA ARG A 59 -1.57 -2.71 -14.24
C ARG A 59 -0.06 -2.54 -14.07
N ARG A 60 0.36 -1.31 -13.73
CA ARG A 60 1.76 -0.96 -13.49
C ARG A 60 1.88 -0.02 -12.31
N GLN A 61 3.03 0.01 -11.67
CA GLN A 61 3.26 0.96 -10.59
C GLN A 61 3.46 2.37 -11.13
N HIS A 62 2.36 3.08 -11.19
CA HIS A 62 2.25 4.49 -11.49
C HIS A 62 1.27 5.12 -10.52
N ALA A 63 1.66 6.24 -9.92
CA ALA A 63 0.84 6.94 -8.94
C ALA A 63 1.00 8.46 -9.11
N VAL A 64 -0.11 9.19 -9.00
CA VAL A 64 -0.14 10.65 -9.02
C VAL A 64 -0.91 11.17 -7.82
N PHE A 65 -0.25 11.97 -6.98
CA PHE A 65 -0.87 12.70 -5.88
C PHE A 65 -1.19 14.13 -6.28
N THR A 66 -2.37 14.62 -5.89
CA THR A 66 -2.80 16.01 -6.09
C THR A 66 -3.78 16.43 -4.96
N PRO A 67 -3.52 17.51 -4.21
CA PRO A 67 -2.27 18.30 -4.22
C PRO A 67 -1.08 17.48 -3.68
N TRP A 68 0.13 18.03 -3.74
CA TRP A 68 1.28 17.44 -3.05
C TRP A 68 2.04 18.53 -2.30
N THR A 69 2.12 18.42 -0.99
CA THR A 69 2.76 19.35 -0.02
C THR A 69 2.34 20.81 -0.11
N ALA A 70 1.82 21.29 -1.24
CA ALA A 70 1.27 22.63 -1.42
C ALA A 70 0.18 22.65 -2.49
N PRO A 71 -0.80 23.59 -2.40
CA PRO A 71 -1.81 23.76 -3.44
C PRO A 71 -1.18 23.99 -4.81
N GLY A 72 -1.73 23.34 -5.85
CA GLY A 72 -1.26 23.47 -7.23
C GLY A 72 0.02 22.70 -7.54
N GLN A 73 0.47 21.86 -6.67
CA GLN A 73 1.56 20.91 -6.92
C GLN A 73 1.01 19.48 -7.08
N SER A 74 1.71 18.66 -7.83
CA SER A 74 1.45 17.23 -7.97
C SER A 74 2.75 16.45 -7.90
N LEU A 75 2.67 15.21 -7.41
CA LEU A 75 3.80 14.29 -7.40
C LEU A 75 3.44 13.07 -8.22
N THR A 76 4.32 12.72 -9.15
CA THR A 76 4.19 11.53 -10.00
C THR A 76 5.29 10.53 -9.67
N PHE A 77 4.92 9.27 -9.51
CA PHE A 77 5.81 8.12 -9.36
C PHE A 77 5.62 7.16 -10.53
N ASP A 78 6.73 6.69 -11.09
CA ASP A 78 6.81 5.63 -12.10
C ASP A 78 7.90 4.63 -11.74
N THR A 79 7.74 3.36 -12.15
CA THR A 79 8.79 2.34 -12.02
C THR A 79 9.51 2.03 -13.33
N ASP A 80 9.01 2.49 -14.47
CA ASP A 80 9.63 2.29 -15.78
C ASP A 80 9.57 3.56 -16.65
N PRO A 81 10.65 4.38 -16.66
CA PRO A 81 11.82 4.32 -15.78
C PRO A 81 11.47 4.71 -14.33
N GLU A 82 12.19 4.13 -13.35
CA GLU A 82 11.97 4.44 -11.95
C GLU A 82 12.31 5.89 -11.64
N ARG A 83 11.29 6.67 -11.22
CA ARG A 83 11.45 8.09 -10.90
C ARG A 83 10.30 8.62 -10.04
N VAL A 84 10.60 9.69 -9.33
CA VAL A 84 9.61 10.56 -8.68
C VAL A 84 9.79 11.97 -9.20
N VAL A 85 8.70 12.65 -9.52
CA VAL A 85 8.72 14.01 -10.07
C VAL A 85 7.69 14.89 -9.36
N LEU A 86 8.15 16.00 -8.80
CA LEU A 86 7.31 17.07 -8.25
C LEU A 86 7.11 18.15 -9.32
N GLN A 87 5.86 18.51 -9.57
CA GLN A 87 5.48 19.44 -10.64
C GLN A 87 4.47 20.50 -10.14
N THR A 88 4.47 21.63 -10.80
CA THR A 88 3.41 22.64 -10.70
C THR A 88 2.17 22.21 -11.50
N ALA A 89 1.03 22.88 -11.28
CA ALA A 89 -0.22 22.59 -11.99
C ALA A 89 -0.14 22.78 -13.52
N ASP A 90 0.78 23.62 -13.99
CA ASP A 90 1.07 23.82 -15.41
C ASP A 90 2.13 22.86 -15.98
N GLY A 91 2.53 21.85 -15.16
CA GLY A 91 3.42 20.78 -15.59
C GLY A 91 4.92 21.10 -15.55
N GLN A 92 5.33 22.24 -14.99
CA GLN A 92 6.76 22.54 -14.82
C GLN A 92 7.35 21.67 -13.70
N THR A 93 8.48 21.04 -13.98
CA THR A 93 9.21 20.27 -12.96
C THR A 93 9.84 21.20 -11.92
N ILE A 94 9.45 21.00 -10.66
CA ILE A 94 10.03 21.70 -9.50
C ILE A 94 11.27 20.92 -9.03
N ASP A 95 11.14 19.60 -8.89
CA ASP A 95 12.22 18.72 -8.47
C ASP A 95 11.97 17.29 -8.99
N SER A 96 13.03 16.48 -9.10
CA SER A 96 12.88 15.10 -9.56
C SER A 96 14.02 14.21 -9.06
N ARG A 97 13.73 12.91 -8.91
CA ARG A 97 14.71 11.92 -8.51
C ARG A 97 14.54 10.66 -9.37
N THR A 98 15.65 10.22 -9.94
CA THR A 98 15.77 8.93 -10.64
C THR A 98 16.27 7.89 -9.63
N SER A 99 15.82 6.63 -9.79
CA SER A 99 16.19 5.52 -8.90
C SER A 99 15.95 5.82 -7.39
N PRO A 100 14.76 6.35 -7.02
CA PRO A 100 14.48 6.78 -5.64
C PRO A 100 14.62 5.65 -4.62
N ARG A 101 14.51 4.38 -5.04
CA ARG A 101 14.70 3.23 -4.16
C ARG A 101 16.11 3.16 -3.59
N SER A 102 17.12 3.47 -4.39
CA SER A 102 18.51 3.45 -3.92
C SER A 102 18.80 4.53 -2.86
N ASP A 103 18.11 5.67 -2.96
CA ASP A 103 18.22 6.76 -2.00
C ASP A 103 17.37 6.52 -0.73
N HIS A 104 16.37 5.63 -0.86
CA HIS A 104 15.47 5.28 0.25
C HIS A 104 16.06 4.20 1.17
N ALA A 105 16.85 3.30 0.63
CA ALA A 105 17.45 2.21 1.39
C ALA A 105 18.38 2.75 2.50
N GLY A 106 18.10 2.37 3.76
CA GLY A 106 18.86 2.82 4.93
C GLY A 106 18.53 4.23 5.42
N GLN A 107 17.43 4.82 4.94
CA GLN A 107 16.91 6.07 5.49
C GLN A 107 16.41 5.87 6.93
N ASP A 108 16.70 6.83 7.78
CA ASP A 108 16.23 6.83 9.17
C ASP A 108 14.86 7.50 9.27
N LEU A 109 13.87 6.81 9.82
CA LEU A 109 12.54 7.36 10.11
C LEU A 109 12.53 8.38 11.25
N ASN A 110 13.67 8.58 11.95
CA ASN A 110 13.80 9.60 12.99
C ASN A 110 14.41 10.91 12.48
N SER A 111 14.74 11.00 11.20
CA SER A 111 15.28 12.18 10.55
C SER A 111 14.29 12.76 9.55
N PRO A 112 14.24 14.09 9.36
CA PRO A 112 13.39 14.70 8.34
C PRO A 112 13.71 14.17 6.94
N TRP A 113 12.66 13.91 6.16
CA TRP A 113 12.74 13.53 4.76
C TRP A 113 12.40 14.71 3.86
N ASP A 114 12.85 14.69 2.63
CA ASP A 114 12.38 15.65 1.62
C ASP A 114 11.06 15.18 0.97
N ALA A 115 10.45 16.06 0.17
CA ALA A 115 9.16 15.81 -0.46
C ALA A 115 9.18 14.63 -1.45
N LEU A 116 10.32 14.36 -2.09
CA LEU A 116 10.48 13.24 -3.02
C LEU A 116 10.66 11.91 -2.30
N GLN A 117 11.35 11.89 -1.15
CA GLN A 117 11.49 10.70 -0.31
C GLN A 117 10.14 10.23 0.23
N VAL A 118 9.37 11.16 0.81
CA VAL A 118 8.01 10.87 1.29
C VAL A 118 7.11 10.47 0.12
N GLY A 119 7.23 11.17 -1.02
CA GLY A 119 6.48 10.86 -2.23
C GLY A 119 6.72 9.47 -2.76
N TYR A 120 7.97 9.02 -2.80
CA TYR A 120 8.31 7.66 -3.18
C TYR A 120 7.68 6.64 -2.22
N PHE A 121 7.87 6.83 -0.93
CA PHE A 121 7.36 5.93 0.12
C PHE A 121 5.84 5.78 0.06
N LEU A 122 5.11 6.90 -0.01
CA LEU A 122 3.65 6.89 -0.11
C LEU A 122 3.16 6.31 -1.43
N SER A 123 3.83 6.60 -2.55
CA SER A 123 3.41 6.16 -3.87
C SER A 123 3.41 4.64 -4.01
N TYR A 124 4.52 3.97 -3.72
CA TYR A 124 4.56 2.52 -3.85
C TYR A 124 3.69 1.85 -2.77
N GLY A 125 3.67 2.39 -1.54
CA GLY A 125 2.88 1.83 -0.45
C GLY A 125 1.39 1.86 -0.75
N LEU A 126 0.85 3.01 -1.14
CA LEU A 126 -0.57 3.17 -1.45
C LEU A 126 -0.98 2.45 -2.73
N TRP A 127 -0.09 2.40 -3.74
CA TRP A 127 -0.33 1.58 -4.91
C TRP A 127 -0.53 0.10 -4.51
N ASN A 128 0.38 -0.45 -3.69
CA ASN A 128 0.28 -1.80 -3.16
C ASN A 128 -1.03 -2.02 -2.37
N TYR A 129 -1.44 -1.03 -1.56
CA TYR A 129 -2.65 -1.15 -0.73
C TYR A 129 -3.95 -1.10 -1.54
N LEU A 130 -4.01 -0.26 -2.58
CA LEU A 130 -5.18 -0.13 -3.44
C LEU A 130 -5.29 -1.29 -4.45
N THR A 131 -4.19 -1.95 -4.81
CA THR A 131 -4.19 -3.11 -5.71
C THR A 131 -4.35 -4.44 -4.98
N THR A 132 -4.15 -4.49 -3.65
CA THR A 132 -4.37 -5.70 -2.83
C THR A 132 -5.87 -6.01 -2.71
N PRO A 133 -6.30 -7.30 -2.87
CA PRO A 133 -5.47 -8.50 -2.99
C PRO A 133 -5.07 -8.89 -4.42
N PHE A 134 -5.56 -8.20 -5.44
CA PHE A 134 -5.34 -8.54 -6.86
C PHE A 134 -3.85 -8.54 -7.22
N LEU A 135 -3.06 -7.68 -6.58
CA LEU A 135 -1.60 -7.65 -6.67
C LEU A 135 -0.96 -9.04 -6.44
N LEU A 136 -1.57 -9.89 -5.62
CA LEU A 136 -1.07 -11.24 -5.34
C LEU A 136 -1.14 -12.18 -6.55
N THR A 137 -1.81 -11.77 -7.63
CA THR A 137 -1.88 -12.51 -8.90
C THR A 137 -0.96 -11.97 -9.98
N TYR A 138 -0.20 -10.90 -9.72
CA TYR A 138 0.64 -10.26 -10.73
C TYR A 138 1.83 -11.13 -11.09
N PRO A 139 2.37 -10.98 -12.32
CA PRO A 139 3.49 -11.78 -12.78
C PRO A 139 4.67 -11.77 -11.81
N GLY A 140 5.21 -12.94 -11.50
CA GLY A 140 6.36 -13.12 -10.60
C GLY A 140 6.00 -13.19 -9.12
N VAL A 141 4.82 -12.76 -8.69
CA VAL A 141 4.37 -12.89 -7.29
C VAL A 141 4.10 -14.37 -6.98
N GLN A 142 4.65 -14.85 -5.88
CA GLN A 142 4.43 -16.19 -5.37
C GLN A 142 3.68 -16.12 -4.05
N THR A 143 2.66 -16.95 -3.90
CA THR A 143 1.88 -17.05 -2.67
C THR A 143 1.82 -18.46 -2.13
N ARG A 144 1.87 -18.61 -0.82
CA ARG A 144 1.58 -19.89 -0.15
C ARG A 144 0.85 -19.67 1.14
N GLU A 145 -0.12 -20.51 1.43
CA GLU A 145 -0.80 -20.51 2.71
C GLU A 145 0.16 -21.01 3.81
N ILE A 146 0.12 -20.35 4.95
CA ILE A 146 0.92 -20.69 6.13
C ILE A 146 0.00 -20.90 7.34
N THR A 147 0.56 -21.38 8.45
CA THR A 147 -0.19 -21.65 9.69
C THR A 147 -1.08 -20.45 10.05
N PRO A 148 -2.37 -20.66 10.35
CA PRO A 148 -3.28 -19.60 10.76
C PRO A 148 -2.78 -18.85 12.00
N TRP A 149 -3.28 -17.64 12.17
CA TRP A 149 -2.98 -16.76 13.29
C TRP A 149 -4.21 -16.62 14.20
N GLN A 150 -3.99 -16.73 15.52
CA GLN A 150 -5.03 -16.43 16.47
C GLN A 150 -4.99 -14.94 16.83
N GLU A 151 -6.07 -14.23 16.56
CA GLU A 151 -6.29 -12.85 17.00
C GLU A 151 -7.45 -12.83 18.01
N ASP A 152 -7.69 -11.69 18.66
CA ASP A 152 -8.72 -11.57 19.72
C ASP A 152 -10.15 -11.89 19.21
N ASP A 153 -10.43 -11.58 17.95
CA ASP A 153 -11.75 -11.73 17.29
C ASP A 153 -11.89 -13.02 16.47
N GLY A 154 -10.88 -13.88 16.46
CA GLY A 154 -10.96 -15.16 15.74
C GLY A 154 -9.65 -15.67 15.17
N THR A 155 -9.76 -16.72 14.38
CA THR A 155 -8.61 -17.34 13.69
C THR A 155 -8.53 -16.82 12.27
N TRP A 156 -7.43 -16.19 11.90
CA TRP A 156 -7.23 -15.65 10.54
C TRP A 156 -6.34 -16.57 9.72
N ARG A 157 -6.78 -16.90 8.52
CA ARG A 157 -5.95 -17.60 7.53
C ARG A 157 -4.89 -16.66 6.97
N ARG A 158 -3.72 -17.20 6.62
CA ARG A 158 -2.58 -16.37 6.22
C ARG A 158 -1.96 -16.81 4.90
N LEU A 159 -1.66 -15.83 4.04
CA LEU A 159 -0.80 -16.00 2.87
C LEU A 159 0.55 -15.32 3.12
N LEU A 160 1.63 -16.07 2.97
CA LEU A 160 2.93 -15.49 2.72
C LEU A 160 3.04 -15.18 1.22
N ALA A 161 3.33 -13.95 0.88
CA ALA A 161 3.61 -13.51 -0.47
C ALA A 161 5.08 -13.14 -0.62
N THR A 162 5.69 -13.56 -1.74
CA THR A 162 7.05 -13.15 -2.15
C THR A 162 6.93 -12.36 -3.45
N PHE A 163 7.38 -11.13 -3.42
CA PHE A 163 7.32 -10.20 -4.55
C PHE A 163 8.62 -10.22 -5.34
N PRO A 164 8.56 -10.19 -6.67
CA PRO A 164 9.74 -10.06 -7.52
C PRO A 164 10.31 -8.62 -7.43
N PRO A 165 11.59 -8.41 -7.77
CA PRO A 165 12.24 -7.10 -7.63
C PRO A 165 11.62 -6.02 -8.53
N GLU A 166 10.88 -6.38 -9.58
CA GLU A 166 10.17 -5.46 -10.48
C GLU A 166 8.96 -4.80 -9.82
N ILE A 167 8.46 -5.36 -8.71
CA ILE A 167 7.38 -4.77 -7.93
C ILE A 167 7.96 -4.14 -6.68
N THR A 168 7.96 -2.81 -6.63
CA THR A 168 8.40 -2.06 -5.46
C THR A 168 7.42 -2.25 -4.31
N THR A 169 7.92 -2.73 -3.17
CA THR A 169 7.15 -2.99 -1.95
C THR A 169 7.96 -2.64 -0.71
N HIS A 170 7.33 -2.63 0.47
CA HIS A 170 8.03 -2.42 1.75
C HIS A 170 9.08 -3.48 2.05
N SER A 171 8.81 -4.73 1.66
CA SER A 171 9.74 -5.85 1.75
C SER A 171 9.37 -6.92 0.73
N ALA A 172 10.35 -7.69 0.26
CA ALA A 172 10.12 -8.76 -0.70
C ALA A 172 9.15 -9.84 -0.15
N GLU A 173 9.19 -10.11 1.15
CA GLU A 173 8.26 -11.04 1.80
C GLU A 173 7.29 -10.26 2.70
N GLN A 174 5.99 -10.57 2.55
CA GLN A 174 4.91 -9.98 3.34
C GLN A 174 3.89 -11.05 3.71
N VAL A 175 3.21 -10.89 4.85
CA VAL A 175 2.18 -11.83 5.30
C VAL A 175 0.83 -11.13 5.34
N PHE A 176 -0.13 -11.69 4.64
CA PHE A 176 -1.51 -11.20 4.54
C PHE A 176 -2.42 -12.09 5.38
N TYR A 177 -3.27 -11.48 6.20
CA TYR A 177 -4.17 -12.14 7.13
C TYR A 177 -5.61 -11.88 6.71
N PHE A 178 -6.40 -12.94 6.58
CA PHE A 178 -7.77 -12.88 6.10
C PHE A 178 -8.73 -13.49 7.12
N GLY A 179 -9.86 -12.80 7.33
CA GLY A 179 -10.96 -13.32 8.13
C GLY A 179 -11.72 -14.45 7.43
N ASP A 180 -12.69 -15.05 8.13
CA ASP A 180 -13.54 -16.13 7.59
C ASP A 180 -14.38 -15.68 6.38
N ASP A 181 -14.62 -14.37 6.25
CA ASP A 181 -15.30 -13.76 5.10
C ASP A 181 -14.36 -13.55 3.90
N GLY A 182 -13.11 -13.95 3.98
CA GLY A 182 -12.09 -13.77 2.93
C GLY A 182 -11.54 -12.34 2.81
N LEU A 183 -12.00 -11.39 3.64
CA LEU A 183 -11.51 -10.01 3.59
C LEU A 183 -10.19 -9.86 4.37
N LEU A 184 -9.31 -9.00 3.84
CA LEU A 184 -8.03 -8.69 4.48
C LEU A 184 -8.28 -8.01 5.84
N ARG A 185 -7.61 -8.48 6.88
CA ARG A 185 -7.66 -7.93 8.24
C ARG A 185 -6.36 -7.25 8.63
N ARG A 186 -5.25 -7.83 8.19
CA ARG A 186 -3.92 -7.36 8.56
C ARG A 186 -2.91 -7.70 7.47
N LEU A 187 -1.88 -6.89 7.36
CA LEU A 187 -0.72 -7.05 6.51
C LEU A 187 0.54 -6.81 7.34
N ASP A 188 1.44 -7.78 7.38
CA ASP A 188 2.73 -7.66 8.04
C ASP A 188 3.86 -7.52 7.03
N TYR A 189 4.74 -6.56 7.27
CA TYR A 189 5.94 -6.32 6.46
C TYR A 189 7.07 -5.73 7.31
N THR A 190 8.25 -5.67 6.72
CA THR A 190 9.38 -4.92 7.25
C THR A 190 9.63 -3.73 6.34
N VAL A 191 9.78 -2.53 6.90
CA VAL A 191 10.07 -1.32 6.13
C VAL A 191 11.52 -1.33 5.68
N GLU A 192 11.76 -1.24 4.37
CA GLU A 192 13.11 -1.31 3.79
C GLU A 192 14.00 -0.16 4.28
N ALA A 193 13.42 1.00 4.55
CA ALA A 193 14.15 2.18 4.97
C ALA A 193 14.94 1.97 6.28
N ASP A 194 14.29 1.49 7.33
CA ASP A 194 14.85 1.42 8.68
C ASP A 194 14.82 0.02 9.31
N GLY A 195 14.29 -0.98 8.58
CA GLY A 195 14.09 -2.32 9.11
C GLY A 195 12.95 -2.44 10.13
N GLY A 196 12.14 -1.40 10.31
CA GLY A 196 10.98 -1.36 11.20
C GLY A 196 9.94 -2.41 10.83
N ARG A 197 9.42 -3.12 11.84
CA ARG A 197 8.38 -4.14 11.61
C ARG A 197 6.99 -3.53 11.78
N ALA A 198 6.14 -3.70 10.78
CA ALA A 198 4.78 -3.18 10.76
C ALA A 198 3.75 -4.29 10.90
N ALA A 199 2.69 -4.01 11.67
CA ALA A 199 1.42 -4.71 11.68
C ALA A 199 0.35 -3.72 11.20
N HIS A 200 -0.12 -3.89 9.98
CA HIS A 200 -0.99 -2.94 9.29
C HIS A 200 -2.42 -3.50 9.24
N TYR A 201 -3.29 -2.99 10.06
CA TYR A 201 -4.69 -3.40 10.18
C TYR A 201 -5.59 -2.68 9.19
N THR A 202 -6.63 -3.38 8.72
CA THR A 202 -7.61 -2.88 7.75
C THR A 202 -9.02 -3.11 8.25
N GLU A 203 -9.87 -2.08 8.11
CA GLU A 203 -11.25 -2.06 8.62
C GLU A 203 -12.18 -1.24 7.72
N GLY A 204 -13.49 -1.30 8.03
CA GLY A 204 -14.48 -0.40 7.45
C GLY A 204 -14.69 -0.64 5.97
N TYR A 205 -14.81 -1.89 5.56
CA TYR A 205 -14.99 -2.25 4.16
C TYR A 205 -16.21 -1.58 3.53
N LYS A 206 -16.01 -1.02 2.34
CA LYS A 206 -17.06 -0.50 1.46
C LYS A 206 -16.84 -0.99 0.04
N THR A 207 -17.93 -1.02 -0.72
CA THR A 207 -17.88 -1.40 -2.13
C THR A 207 -17.78 -0.14 -3.00
N PHE A 208 -16.73 -0.05 -3.81
CA PHE A 208 -16.54 0.98 -4.84
C PHE A 208 -16.30 0.31 -6.18
N ALA A 209 -16.93 0.78 -7.24
CA ALA A 209 -16.85 0.15 -8.56
C ALA A 209 -17.11 -1.37 -8.56
N GLY A 210 -17.86 -1.87 -7.58
CA GLY A 210 -18.18 -3.29 -7.38
C GLY A 210 -17.06 -4.12 -6.75
N LEU A 211 -16.00 -3.49 -6.25
CA LEU A 211 -14.89 -4.10 -5.51
C LEU A 211 -14.91 -3.68 -4.04
N ALA A 212 -14.52 -4.58 -3.15
CA ALA A 212 -14.46 -4.32 -1.72
C ALA A 212 -13.11 -3.73 -1.32
N PHE A 213 -13.13 -2.53 -0.73
CA PHE A 213 -11.94 -1.86 -0.22
C PHE A 213 -12.08 -1.55 1.28
N PRO A 214 -11.03 -1.76 2.09
CA PRO A 214 -11.00 -1.25 3.45
C PRO A 214 -10.83 0.26 3.43
N THR A 215 -11.70 0.98 4.12
CA THR A 215 -11.68 2.45 4.15
C THR A 215 -10.87 3.01 5.32
N ARG A 216 -10.50 2.18 6.28
CA ARG A 216 -9.64 2.56 7.41
C ARG A 216 -8.44 1.63 7.50
N ARG A 217 -7.26 2.22 7.60
CA ARG A 217 -6.01 1.48 7.76
C ARG A 217 -5.21 2.10 8.90
N ARG A 218 -4.62 1.26 9.76
CA ARG A 218 -3.85 1.66 10.93
C ARG A 218 -2.57 0.82 11.00
N VAL A 219 -1.43 1.49 10.99
CA VAL A 219 -0.11 0.84 11.03
C VAL A 219 0.45 0.95 12.42
N TYR A 220 0.70 -0.18 13.03
CA TYR A 220 1.31 -0.32 14.35
C TYR A 220 2.69 -0.92 14.24
N ARG A 221 3.55 -0.64 15.21
CA ARG A 221 4.78 -1.40 15.40
C ARG A 221 4.45 -2.86 15.73
N ARG A 222 5.15 -3.79 15.09
CA ARG A 222 5.00 -5.22 15.36
C ARG A 222 6.12 -5.71 16.26
N ASN A 223 5.74 -6.33 17.37
CA ASN A 223 6.66 -6.96 18.33
C ASN A 223 7.35 -8.20 17.73
N PRO A 224 8.46 -8.70 18.34
CA PRO A 224 9.14 -9.91 17.88
C PRO A 224 8.26 -11.17 17.88
N ASP A 225 7.27 -11.25 18.79
CA ASP A 225 6.30 -12.35 18.88
C ASP A 225 5.16 -12.27 17.83
N GLY A 226 5.16 -11.20 17.01
CA GLY A 226 4.15 -10.96 15.99
C GLY A 226 2.95 -10.14 16.45
N THR A 227 2.82 -9.80 17.73
CA THR A 227 1.72 -8.97 18.26
C THR A 227 1.90 -7.50 17.86
N PRO A 228 0.82 -6.72 17.69
CA PRO A 228 0.92 -5.28 17.47
C PRO A 228 1.14 -4.52 18.78
N ASP A 229 1.93 -3.47 18.76
CA ASP A 229 1.92 -2.46 19.81
C ASP A 229 0.78 -1.45 19.50
N ARG A 230 -0.37 -1.66 20.11
CA ARG A 230 -1.57 -0.82 19.87
C ARG A 230 -1.56 0.51 20.63
N SER A 231 -0.50 0.83 21.35
CA SER A 231 -0.40 2.09 22.10
C SER A 231 -0.46 3.32 21.19
N LEU A 232 0.09 3.21 19.96
CA LEU A 232 0.13 4.30 19.00
C LEU A 232 0.12 3.77 17.56
N ALA A 233 -0.86 4.21 16.75
CA ALA A 233 -0.84 4.01 15.31
C ALA A 233 0.15 5.02 14.70
N ALA A 234 1.29 4.54 14.19
CA ALA A 234 2.31 5.37 13.58
C ALA A 234 1.81 6.07 12.31
N ILE A 235 0.98 5.36 11.52
CA ILE A 235 0.34 5.85 10.31
C ILE A 235 -1.15 5.52 10.39
N THR A 236 -1.99 6.48 10.00
CA THR A 236 -3.41 6.29 9.74
C THR A 236 -3.72 6.62 8.28
N LEU A 237 -4.59 5.83 7.67
CA LEU A 237 -5.10 6.10 6.32
C LEU A 237 -6.62 5.92 6.36
N ASP A 238 -7.34 6.96 5.98
CA ASP A 238 -8.79 6.95 5.84
C ASP A 238 -9.15 7.28 4.38
N ILE A 239 -9.88 6.36 3.73
CA ILE A 239 -10.32 6.49 2.34
C ILE A 239 -11.77 6.92 2.33
N HIS A 240 -12.06 8.04 1.68
CA HIS A 240 -13.39 8.64 1.64
C HIS A 240 -14.17 8.18 0.42
N GLU A 241 -13.50 8.09 -0.72
CA GLU A 241 -14.09 7.74 -2.01
C GLU A 241 -13.07 6.99 -2.89
N ILE A 242 -13.54 6.04 -3.69
CA ILE A 242 -12.76 5.43 -4.79
C ILE A 242 -13.62 5.41 -6.02
N THR A 243 -13.07 5.86 -7.15
CA THR A 243 -13.66 5.72 -8.49
C THR A 243 -12.71 4.92 -9.38
N GLY A 244 -13.26 4.16 -10.32
CA GLY A 244 -12.49 3.33 -11.26
C GLY A 244 -12.87 3.61 -12.70
N ALA A 245 -11.90 3.52 -13.63
CA ALA A 245 -12.11 3.62 -15.06
C ALA A 245 -11.32 2.56 -15.83
#